data_e2a634f84bebbe0dfe1305ddb41ee122
#
_entry.id   e2a634f84bebbe0dfe1305ddb41ee122
#
_cell.length_a   1.000
_cell.length_b   1.000
_cell.length_c   1.000
_cell.angle_alpha   90.00
_cell.angle_beta   90.00
_cell.angle_gamma   90.00
#
_symmetry.space_group_name_H-M   'P 1'
#
loop_
_entity.id
_entity.type
_entity.pdbx_description
1 polymer ?
#
loop_
_entity_poly.entity_id
_entity_poly.type
_entity_poly.pdbx_seq_one_letter_code
_entity_poly.pdbx_strand_id
1 'polypeptide(L)'
;GYHDALTENEKAGMNVFRSFVARCAECHTPPLFTNQQVAVIGVPEPEGQAFDEGAESVTGNAGLRGGFKVPSLRNVTKTAPYMHSGTFATLREAAEFYTLGRGHALPEEGKQRMIVHWHIWEPNLTDTELDRLVDFLATLTDESFKPRVPEAVPSGLLPIGTLPEALAPGVGRSQ
;
A
#
# COMPACT_ATOMS: atom_id res chain seq x y z
N GLY A 1 23.51 -15.03 -11.58
CA GLY A 1 22.15 -14.52 -11.34
C GLY A 1 21.16 -15.65 -11.43
N TYR A 2 20.09 -15.57 -10.71
CA TYR A 2 18.99 -16.55 -10.71
C TYR A 2 18.04 -16.24 -11.87
N HIS A 3 18.37 -16.69 -13.07
CA HIS A 3 17.57 -16.40 -14.28
C HIS A 3 16.17 -17.02 -14.24
N ASP A 4 15.99 -18.07 -13.42
CA ASP A 4 14.75 -18.85 -13.33
C ASP A 4 13.97 -18.59 -12.02
N ALA A 5 14.35 -17.55 -11.29
CA ALA A 5 13.67 -17.20 -10.02
C ALA A 5 12.25 -16.65 -10.22
N LEU A 6 11.95 -16.11 -11.39
CA LEU A 6 10.66 -15.54 -11.76
C LEU A 6 10.15 -16.20 -13.05
N THR A 7 8.85 -16.41 -13.11
CA THR A 7 8.15 -16.80 -14.34
C THR A 7 8.15 -15.66 -15.36
N GLU A 8 7.77 -15.94 -16.61
CA GLU A 8 7.69 -14.91 -17.64
C GLU A 8 6.63 -13.84 -17.33
N ASN A 9 5.51 -14.22 -16.72
CA ASN A 9 4.50 -13.25 -16.27
C ASN A 9 5.02 -12.33 -15.16
N GLU A 10 5.70 -12.88 -14.17
CA GLU A 10 6.30 -12.11 -13.08
C GLU A 10 7.40 -11.17 -13.57
N LYS A 11 8.23 -11.62 -14.54
CA LYS A 11 9.21 -10.76 -15.21
C LYS A 11 8.53 -9.63 -15.99
N ALA A 12 7.45 -9.92 -16.70
CA ALA A 12 6.67 -8.91 -17.40
C ALA A 12 6.05 -7.91 -16.41
N GLY A 13 5.51 -8.38 -15.28
CA GLY A 13 5.01 -7.53 -14.20
C GLY A 13 6.09 -6.66 -13.56
N MET A 14 7.29 -7.20 -13.36
CA MET A 14 8.45 -6.42 -12.91
C MET A 14 8.81 -5.31 -13.91
N ASN A 15 8.69 -5.58 -15.22
CA ASN A 15 8.92 -4.56 -16.23
C ASN A 15 7.85 -3.47 -16.21
N VAL A 16 6.58 -3.81 -15.98
CA VAL A 16 5.50 -2.83 -15.73
C VAL A 16 5.84 -1.99 -14.51
N PHE A 17 6.16 -2.62 -13.37
CA PHE A 17 6.48 -1.96 -12.11
C PHE A 17 7.57 -0.88 -12.23
N ARG A 18 8.63 -1.17 -12.99
CA ARG A 18 9.78 -0.26 -13.19
C ARG A 18 9.68 0.62 -14.43
N SER A 19 8.60 0.52 -15.21
CA SER A 19 8.44 1.28 -16.45
C SER A 19 8.25 2.78 -16.17
N PHE A 20 8.61 3.60 -17.15
CA PHE A 20 8.29 5.04 -17.13
C PHE A 20 6.79 5.32 -17.26
N VAL A 21 6.00 4.31 -17.64
CA VAL A 21 4.53 4.42 -17.71
C VAL A 21 3.92 4.27 -16.34
N ALA A 22 4.17 3.16 -15.65
CA ALA A 22 3.58 2.89 -14.32
C ALA A 22 4.31 3.59 -13.17
N ARG A 23 5.64 3.80 -13.26
CA ARG A 23 6.49 4.53 -12.30
C ARG A 23 6.45 4.04 -10.85
N CYS A 24 5.99 2.82 -10.60
CA CYS A 24 5.86 2.29 -9.24
C CYS A 24 7.19 2.29 -8.49
N ALA A 25 8.29 1.94 -9.18
CA ALA A 25 9.63 1.85 -8.59
C ALA A 25 10.21 3.21 -8.15
N GLU A 26 9.65 4.33 -8.57
CA GLU A 26 10.13 5.66 -8.17
C GLU A 26 9.77 5.99 -6.71
N CYS A 27 8.62 5.51 -6.24
CA CYS A 27 8.23 5.59 -4.85
C CYS A 27 8.58 4.31 -4.09
N HIS A 28 8.33 3.15 -4.70
CA HIS A 28 8.59 1.84 -4.11
C HIS A 28 9.96 1.29 -4.54
N THR A 29 11.03 2.00 -4.18
CA THR A 29 12.41 1.72 -4.60
C THR A 29 12.96 0.43 -3.98
N PRO A 30 13.43 -0.54 -4.79
CA PRO A 30 14.16 -1.70 -4.27
C PRO A 30 15.44 -1.32 -3.50
N PRO A 31 15.93 -2.13 -2.57
CA PRO A 31 15.43 -3.47 -2.20
C PRO A 31 14.33 -3.45 -1.13
N LEU A 32 14.03 -2.33 -0.52
CA LEU A 32 12.99 -2.21 0.51
C LEU A 32 11.60 -1.95 -0.08
N PHE A 33 11.52 -1.63 -1.37
CA PHE A 33 10.28 -1.26 -2.06
C PHE A 33 9.54 -0.10 -1.38
N THR A 34 10.30 0.86 -0.91
CA THR A 34 9.87 2.16 -0.36
C THR A 34 11.01 3.16 -0.45
N ASN A 35 10.70 4.41 -0.70
CA ASN A 35 11.63 5.55 -0.56
C ASN A 35 11.50 6.22 0.82
N GLN A 36 10.58 5.74 1.67
CA GLN A 36 10.25 6.25 3.01
C GLN A 36 9.77 7.71 3.07
N GLN A 37 9.50 8.34 1.94
CA GLN A 37 8.98 9.68 1.86
C GLN A 37 7.46 9.72 2.06
N VAL A 38 6.92 10.90 2.30
CA VAL A 38 5.48 11.15 2.28
C VAL A 38 5.06 11.50 0.85
N ALA A 39 4.00 10.86 0.36
CA ALA A 39 3.42 11.15 -0.93
C ALA A 39 1.92 11.43 -0.82
N VAL A 40 1.44 12.44 -1.53
CA VAL A 40 0.02 12.77 -1.68
C VAL A 40 -0.45 12.13 -2.96
N ILE A 41 -1.29 11.10 -2.89
CA ILE A 41 -1.75 10.34 -4.07
C ILE A 41 -3.26 10.40 -4.29
N GLY A 42 -4.01 10.98 -3.36
CA GLY A 42 -5.43 11.26 -3.52
C GLY A 42 -6.34 10.04 -3.38
N VAL A 43 -5.97 9.09 -2.52
CA VAL A 43 -6.84 7.94 -2.21
C VAL A 43 -8.13 8.42 -1.54
N PRO A 44 -9.32 7.98 -2.01
CA PRO A 44 -10.57 8.31 -1.33
C PRO A 44 -10.72 7.57 -0.01
N GLU A 45 -11.43 8.18 0.92
CA GLU A 45 -11.85 7.51 2.14
C GLU A 45 -12.99 6.52 1.85
N PRO A 46 -13.13 5.46 2.64
CA PRO A 46 -14.32 4.63 2.63
C PRO A 46 -15.58 5.44 2.91
N GLU A 47 -16.72 4.99 2.37
CA GLU A 47 -18.00 5.65 2.57
C GLU A 47 -18.30 5.88 4.06
N GLY A 48 -18.68 7.12 4.40
CA GLY A 48 -19.00 7.53 5.76
C GLY A 48 -17.80 7.87 6.64
N GLN A 49 -16.58 7.76 6.15
CA GLN A 49 -15.39 8.22 6.87
C GLN A 49 -15.05 9.67 6.52
N ALA A 50 -14.58 10.41 7.52
CA ALA A 50 -14.07 11.77 7.33
C ALA A 50 -12.72 11.73 6.61
N PHE A 51 -12.43 12.78 5.85
CA PHE A 51 -11.14 12.95 5.20
C PHE A 51 -9.99 12.98 6.22
N ASP A 52 -8.99 12.14 6.00
CA ASP A 52 -7.76 12.12 6.78
C ASP A 52 -6.73 13.10 6.21
N GLU A 53 -6.38 14.10 7.00
CA GLU A 53 -5.39 15.11 6.60
C GLU A 53 -3.96 14.56 6.48
N GLY A 54 -3.73 13.34 6.94
CA GLY A 54 -2.44 12.66 6.83
C GLY A 54 -1.31 13.46 7.49
N ALA A 55 -0.19 13.58 6.78
CA ALA A 55 1.01 14.24 7.31
C ALA A 55 0.82 15.75 7.57
N GLU A 56 -0.17 16.43 6.99
CA GLU A 56 -0.48 17.82 7.32
C GLU A 56 -0.82 17.97 8.80
N SER A 57 -1.67 17.09 9.34
CA SER A 57 -2.13 17.15 10.74
C SER A 57 -0.99 17.04 11.77
N VAL A 58 0.11 16.39 11.39
CA VAL A 58 1.28 16.18 12.26
C VAL A 58 2.35 17.25 12.05
N THR A 59 2.56 17.66 10.80
CA THR A 59 3.68 18.54 10.41
C THR A 59 3.29 20.01 10.32
N GLY A 60 2.01 20.34 10.19
CA GLY A 60 1.51 21.66 9.84
C GLY A 60 1.82 22.11 8.40
N ASN A 61 2.36 21.23 7.57
CA ASN A 61 2.69 21.54 6.19
C ASN A 61 1.51 21.27 5.26
N ALA A 62 0.84 22.32 4.79
CA ALA A 62 -0.30 22.23 3.89
C ALA A 62 0.01 21.53 2.55
N GLY A 63 1.26 21.49 2.12
CA GLY A 63 1.69 20.75 0.94
C GLY A 63 1.64 19.23 1.11
N LEU A 64 1.48 18.74 2.34
CA LEU A 64 1.38 17.32 2.70
C LEU A 64 -0.05 16.90 3.08
N ARG A 65 -1.05 17.71 2.78
CA ARG A 65 -2.46 17.40 3.05
C ARG A 65 -2.88 16.12 2.32
N GLY A 66 -3.40 15.14 3.07
CA GLY A 66 -3.77 13.83 2.55
C GLY A 66 -2.54 13.01 2.10
N GLY A 67 -1.36 13.33 2.62
CA GLY A 67 -0.12 12.63 2.34
C GLY A 67 0.19 11.58 3.39
N PHE A 68 0.63 10.41 2.93
CA PHE A 68 1.01 9.28 3.78
C PHE A 68 2.40 8.77 3.41
N LYS A 69 3.08 8.19 4.39
CA LYS A 69 4.38 7.57 4.16
C LYS A 69 4.24 6.44 3.15
N VAL A 70 5.10 6.44 2.13
CA VAL A 70 5.19 5.34 1.15
C VAL A 70 5.56 4.04 1.89
N PRO A 71 4.67 3.04 1.96
CA PRO A 71 4.96 1.79 2.67
C PRO A 71 5.90 0.90 1.86
N SER A 72 6.55 -0.04 2.55
CA SER A 72 7.23 -1.14 1.86
C SER A 72 6.19 -2.06 1.21
N LEU A 73 6.50 -2.55 0.00
CA LEU A 73 5.68 -3.58 -0.65
C LEU A 73 6.12 -5.01 -0.31
N ARG A 74 7.12 -5.19 0.55
CA ARG A 74 7.46 -6.53 1.04
C ARG A 74 6.28 -7.12 1.80
N ASN A 75 5.93 -8.37 1.47
CA ASN A 75 4.77 -9.07 2.02
C ASN A 75 3.42 -8.37 1.76
N VAL A 76 3.33 -7.52 0.73
CA VAL A 76 2.13 -6.74 0.44
C VAL A 76 0.87 -7.61 0.28
N THR A 77 0.99 -8.84 -0.21
CA THR A 77 -0.15 -9.78 -0.33
C THR A 77 -0.75 -10.21 1.01
N LYS A 78 -0.06 -9.95 2.13
CA LYS A 78 -0.49 -10.31 3.48
C LYS A 78 -1.07 -9.14 4.26
N THR A 79 -1.17 -7.96 3.64
CA THR A 79 -1.50 -6.71 4.36
C THR A 79 -2.82 -6.07 3.90
N ALA A 80 -3.69 -6.85 3.26
CA ALA A 80 -5.05 -6.39 2.95
C ALA A 80 -5.83 -6.04 4.24
N PRO A 81 -6.75 -5.06 4.20
CA PRO A 81 -7.08 -4.18 3.07
C PRO A 81 -6.01 -3.10 2.83
N TYR A 82 -6.05 -2.46 1.64
CA TYR A 82 -5.00 -1.60 1.14
C TYR A 82 -5.32 -0.11 1.28
N MET A 83 -4.27 0.71 1.15
CA MET A 83 -4.19 2.15 1.40
C MET A 83 -4.27 2.50 2.90
N HIS A 84 -4.21 3.81 3.22
CA HIS A 84 -4.16 4.29 4.61
C HIS A 84 -5.45 3.97 5.39
N SER A 85 -6.59 4.00 4.73
CA SER A 85 -7.92 3.77 5.33
C SER A 85 -8.51 2.39 5.02
N GLY A 86 -7.78 1.52 4.29
CA GLY A 86 -8.27 0.20 3.89
C GLY A 86 -9.33 0.25 2.79
N THR A 87 -9.32 1.28 1.95
CA THR A 87 -10.33 1.53 0.90
C THR A 87 -10.46 0.39 -0.11
N PHE A 88 -9.35 -0.30 -0.43
CA PHE A 88 -9.36 -1.39 -1.41
C PHE A 88 -9.17 -2.74 -0.74
N ALA A 89 -10.07 -3.68 -1.06
CA ALA A 89 -10.04 -5.02 -0.50
C ALA A 89 -8.95 -5.89 -1.12
N THR A 90 -8.62 -5.68 -2.39
CA THR A 90 -7.67 -6.49 -3.16
C THR A 90 -6.47 -5.69 -3.65
N LEU A 91 -5.34 -6.38 -3.82
CA LEU A 91 -4.13 -5.78 -4.37
C LEU A 91 -4.33 -5.29 -5.81
N ARG A 92 -5.20 -5.98 -6.57
CA ARG A 92 -5.54 -5.57 -7.94
C ARG A 92 -6.30 -4.24 -7.96
N GLU A 93 -7.29 -4.06 -7.10
CA GLU A 93 -8.02 -2.78 -6.96
C GLU A 93 -7.06 -1.65 -6.57
N ALA A 94 -6.14 -1.92 -5.63
CA ALA A 94 -5.13 -0.95 -5.24
C ALA A 94 -4.18 -0.58 -6.39
N ALA A 95 -3.81 -1.54 -7.25
CA ALA A 95 -3.00 -1.27 -8.43
C ALA A 95 -3.79 -0.53 -9.52
N GLU A 96 -5.05 -0.89 -9.73
CA GLU A 96 -5.95 -0.26 -10.70
C GLU A 96 -6.23 1.22 -10.37
N PHE A 97 -6.29 1.57 -9.08
CA PHE A 97 -6.43 2.96 -8.64
C PHE A 97 -5.46 3.90 -9.37
N TYR A 98 -4.21 3.49 -9.58
CA TYR A 98 -3.20 4.32 -10.23
C TYR A 98 -3.44 4.51 -11.73
N THR A 99 -4.25 3.67 -12.37
CA THR A 99 -4.56 3.77 -13.80
C THR A 99 -5.58 4.86 -14.11
N LEU A 100 -6.30 5.32 -13.10
CA LEU A 100 -7.38 6.30 -13.25
C LEU A 100 -6.90 7.75 -13.23
N GLY A 101 -5.61 7.97 -13.01
CA GLY A 101 -4.98 9.28 -13.13
C GLY A 101 -5.25 10.26 -12.00
N ARG A 102 -4.84 11.50 -12.20
CA ARG A 102 -4.95 12.54 -11.21
C ARG A 102 -6.39 12.96 -10.99
N GLY A 103 -6.81 12.99 -9.73
CA GLY A 103 -8.05 13.63 -9.31
C GLY A 103 -9.32 12.84 -9.59
N HIS A 104 -9.24 11.66 -10.19
CA HIS A 104 -10.41 10.83 -10.47
C HIS A 104 -11.18 10.43 -9.21
N ALA A 105 -10.50 10.26 -8.10
CA ALA A 105 -11.08 9.83 -6.84
C ALA A 105 -10.71 10.75 -5.66
N LEU A 106 -10.28 11.98 -5.94
CA LEU A 106 -9.97 12.92 -4.87
C LEU A 106 -11.22 13.21 -4.06
N PRO A 107 -11.16 13.12 -2.72
CA PRO A 107 -12.24 13.57 -1.84
C PRO A 107 -12.61 15.03 -2.11
N GLU A 108 -13.90 15.37 -2.08
CA GLU A 108 -14.36 16.73 -2.36
C GLU A 108 -13.69 17.76 -1.43
N GLU A 109 -13.52 17.42 -0.15
CA GLU A 109 -12.84 18.25 0.84
C GLU A 109 -11.36 18.46 0.52
N GLY A 110 -10.74 17.51 -0.17
CA GLY A 110 -9.33 17.53 -0.53
C GLY A 110 -9.02 18.16 -1.89
N LYS A 111 -9.96 18.08 -2.85
CA LYS A 111 -9.72 18.45 -4.25
C LYS A 111 -9.07 19.81 -4.45
N GLN A 112 -9.53 20.83 -3.70
CA GLN A 112 -9.05 22.20 -3.86
C GLN A 112 -7.74 22.51 -3.11
N ARG A 113 -7.32 21.62 -2.19
CA ARG A 113 -6.20 21.87 -1.27
C ARG A 113 -5.10 20.84 -1.34
N MET A 114 -5.33 19.69 -2.00
CA MET A 114 -4.32 18.65 -2.16
C MET A 114 -3.39 18.95 -3.32
N ILE A 115 -2.09 18.81 -3.07
CA ILE A 115 -1.05 18.88 -4.11
C ILE A 115 -0.63 17.45 -4.41
N VAL A 116 -1.34 16.82 -5.34
CA VAL A 116 -1.07 15.44 -5.74
C VAL A 116 0.33 15.33 -6.35
N HIS A 117 1.05 14.31 -5.92
CA HIS A 117 2.42 14.07 -6.36
C HIS A 117 2.47 13.96 -7.89
N TRP A 118 3.44 14.60 -8.52
CA TRP A 118 3.54 14.74 -9.98
C TRP A 118 3.71 13.39 -10.73
N HIS A 119 4.18 12.35 -10.05
CA HIS A 119 4.23 10.98 -10.60
C HIS A 119 2.86 10.33 -10.76
N ILE A 120 1.83 10.84 -10.06
CA ILE A 120 0.47 10.32 -10.21
C ILE A 120 -0.13 10.90 -11.48
N TRP A 121 -0.22 10.08 -12.48
CA TRP A 121 -0.80 10.37 -13.78
C TRP A 121 -1.57 9.15 -14.27
N GLU A 122 -2.14 9.20 -15.43
CA GLU A 122 -2.92 8.10 -15.99
C GLU A 122 -2.01 7.17 -16.81
N PRO A 123 -1.48 6.08 -16.22
CA PRO A 123 -0.56 5.18 -16.93
C PRO A 123 -1.25 4.34 -18.00
N ASN A 124 -2.59 4.27 -17.99
CA ASN A 124 -3.40 3.56 -18.98
C ASN A 124 -2.95 2.09 -19.18
N LEU A 125 -2.77 1.37 -18.06
CA LEU A 125 -2.40 -0.04 -18.08
C LEU A 125 -3.59 -0.89 -18.52
N THR A 126 -3.30 -1.89 -19.35
CA THR A 126 -4.26 -2.92 -19.71
C THR A 126 -4.52 -3.89 -18.56
N ASP A 127 -5.65 -4.61 -18.58
CA ASP A 127 -5.94 -5.66 -17.60
C ASP A 127 -4.83 -6.68 -17.50
N THR A 128 -4.25 -7.08 -18.63
CA THR A 128 -3.12 -8.02 -18.66
C THR A 128 -1.88 -7.46 -17.97
N GLU A 129 -1.59 -6.18 -18.11
CA GLU A 129 -0.46 -5.54 -17.44
C GLU A 129 -0.71 -5.41 -15.94
N LEU A 130 -1.95 -5.10 -15.53
CA LEU A 130 -2.35 -5.08 -14.12
C LEU A 130 -2.23 -6.47 -13.48
N ASP A 131 -2.71 -7.52 -14.14
CA ASP A 131 -2.62 -8.88 -13.64
C ASP A 131 -1.16 -9.31 -13.47
N ARG A 132 -0.31 -9.04 -14.47
CA ARG A 132 1.14 -9.29 -14.39
C ARG A 132 1.83 -8.48 -13.31
N LEU A 133 1.42 -7.23 -13.10
CA LEU A 133 1.91 -6.40 -12.01
C LEU A 133 1.58 -7.04 -10.65
N VAL A 134 0.37 -7.54 -10.46
CA VAL A 134 -0.05 -8.26 -9.25
C VAL A 134 0.75 -9.55 -9.08
N ASP A 135 0.98 -10.32 -10.14
CA ASP A 135 1.85 -11.51 -10.11
C ASP A 135 3.26 -11.15 -9.62
N PHE A 136 3.85 -10.08 -10.15
CA PHE A 136 5.15 -9.60 -9.67
C PHE A 136 5.10 -9.20 -8.19
N LEU A 137 4.10 -8.43 -7.76
CA LEU A 137 3.98 -8.00 -6.37
C LEU A 137 3.83 -9.19 -5.41
N ALA A 138 3.22 -10.28 -5.85
CA ALA A 138 3.12 -11.51 -5.09
C ALA A 138 4.50 -12.16 -4.82
N THR A 139 5.47 -11.99 -5.71
CA THR A 139 6.84 -12.50 -5.52
C THR A 139 7.59 -11.79 -4.39
N LEU A 140 7.10 -10.63 -3.93
CA LEU A 140 7.69 -9.90 -2.80
C LEU A 140 7.29 -10.49 -1.44
N THR A 141 6.62 -11.64 -1.44
CA THR A 141 6.18 -12.33 -0.23
C THR A 141 7.24 -13.30 0.24
N ASP A 142 7.71 -13.11 1.47
CA ASP A 142 8.61 -14.03 2.16
C ASP A 142 8.11 -14.30 3.57
N GLU A 143 7.69 -15.52 3.82
CA GLU A 143 7.26 -15.98 5.14
C GLU A 143 8.31 -16.85 5.84
N SER A 144 9.50 -17.01 5.26
CA SER A 144 10.58 -17.82 5.85
C SER A 144 11.18 -17.17 7.09
N PHE A 145 11.16 -15.84 7.18
CA PHE A 145 11.66 -15.09 8.32
C PHE A 145 10.49 -14.52 9.13
N LYS A 146 10.09 -15.25 10.18
CA LYS A 146 9.12 -14.77 11.16
C LYS A 146 9.83 -14.44 12.46
N PRO A 147 9.64 -13.24 13.04
CA PRO A 147 10.22 -12.93 14.34
C PRO A 147 9.69 -13.90 15.39
N ARG A 148 10.58 -14.37 16.26
CA ARG A 148 10.18 -15.21 17.38
C ARG A 148 9.35 -14.37 18.36
N VAL A 149 8.14 -14.84 18.65
CA VAL A 149 7.34 -14.24 19.72
C VAL A 149 8.01 -14.59 21.06
N PRO A 150 8.33 -13.61 21.91
CA PRO A 150 8.94 -13.90 23.21
C PRO A 150 7.93 -14.62 24.11
N GLU A 151 8.41 -15.51 24.97
CA GLU A 151 7.56 -16.22 25.95
C GLU A 151 7.02 -15.28 27.03
N ALA A 152 7.75 -14.21 27.31
CA ALA A 152 7.36 -13.17 28.25
C ALA A 152 7.89 -11.82 27.79
N VAL A 153 7.20 -10.74 28.16
CA VAL A 153 7.64 -9.37 27.92
C VAL A 153 7.85 -8.63 29.25
N PRO A 154 8.78 -7.63 29.32
CA PRO A 154 9.10 -6.93 30.58
C PRO A 154 7.91 -6.28 31.27
N SER A 155 6.87 -5.93 30.54
CA SER A 155 5.63 -5.35 31.06
C SER A 155 4.76 -6.35 31.88
N GLY A 156 5.07 -7.65 31.81
CA GLY A 156 4.23 -8.71 32.38
C GLY A 156 2.93 -8.99 31.63
N LEU A 157 2.68 -8.30 30.50
CA LEU A 157 1.54 -8.57 29.62
C LEU A 157 1.80 -9.84 28.81
N LEU A 158 0.71 -10.48 28.36
CA LEU A 158 0.83 -11.60 27.43
C LEU A 158 1.32 -11.12 26.05
N PRO A 159 2.28 -11.79 25.43
CA PRO A 159 2.64 -11.53 24.03
C PRO A 159 1.42 -11.69 23.11
N ILE A 160 1.31 -10.85 22.06
CA ILE A 160 0.13 -10.78 21.17
C ILE A 160 -0.27 -12.16 20.63
N GLY A 161 0.68 -13.00 20.29
CA GLY A 161 0.41 -14.35 19.77
C GLY A 161 -0.12 -15.36 20.80
N THR A 162 -0.20 -14.99 22.09
CA THR A 162 -0.70 -15.85 23.17
C THR A 162 -2.04 -15.38 23.73
N LEU A 163 -2.61 -14.30 23.18
CA LEU A 163 -3.94 -13.84 23.59
C LEU A 163 -5.00 -14.87 23.23
N PRO A 164 -5.96 -15.16 24.12
CA PRO A 164 -7.15 -15.93 23.77
C PRO A 164 -7.85 -15.32 22.56
N GLU A 165 -8.39 -16.16 21.67
CA GLU A 165 -9.07 -15.74 20.43
C GLU A 165 -10.15 -14.66 20.66
N ALA A 166 -10.85 -14.72 21.81
CA ALA A 166 -11.85 -13.74 22.21
C ALA A 166 -11.30 -12.32 22.52
N LEU A 167 -9.98 -12.17 22.65
CA LEU A 167 -9.30 -10.89 22.91
C LEU A 167 -8.39 -10.47 21.76
N ALA A 168 -8.31 -11.25 20.68
CA ALA A 168 -7.55 -10.90 19.50
C ALA A 168 -8.18 -9.68 18.81
N PRO A 169 -7.39 -8.64 18.45
CA PRO A 169 -7.91 -7.50 17.72
C PRO A 169 -8.45 -7.97 16.35
N GLY A 170 -9.75 -7.75 16.09
CA GLY A 170 -10.37 -8.07 14.79
C GLY A 170 -11.54 -9.04 14.83
N VAL A 171 -11.87 -9.65 15.96
CA VAL A 171 -13.13 -10.40 16.06
C VAL A 171 -14.26 -9.41 16.35
N GLY A 172 -14.92 -8.97 15.27
CA GLY A 172 -16.06 -8.07 15.33
C GLY A 172 -17.13 -8.62 16.27
N ARG A 173 -17.52 -7.84 17.25
CA ARG A 173 -18.76 -8.07 17.99
C ARG A 173 -19.91 -7.72 17.05
N SER A 174 -20.49 -8.75 16.43
CA SER A 174 -21.84 -8.64 15.87
C SER A 174 -22.81 -8.42 17.04
N GLN A 175 -23.44 -7.28 17.10
CA GLN A 175 -24.76 -7.09 17.68
C GLN A 175 -25.67 -6.55 16.61
#